data_5187e050583d42870dba2484cab6bfb9
#
_entry.id   5187e050583d42870dba2484cab6bfb9
#
_cell.length_a   1.000
_cell.length_b   1.000
_cell.length_c   1.000
_cell.angle_alpha   90.00
_cell.angle_beta   90.00
_cell.angle_gamma   90.00
#
_symmetry.space_group_name_H-M   'P 1'
#
loop_
_entity.id
_entity.type
_entity.pdbx_description
1 polymer ?
#
loop_
_entity_poly.entity_id
_entity_poly.type
_entity_poly.pdbx_seq_one_letter_code
_entity_poly.pdbx_strand_id
1 'polypeptide(L)'
;MAWVVAVVLLAEAVFIAALNWFLGMVVDRQGMSLAGLDPDVMARTSKIAGVVFGLYFAVCALVAVLVAVRDRAPAGLGRVLLISAAVVHGLLGAFAWGPVGWRAFLFMMVVLALIVLLLVTYDRVGGVDGGVPGRGVPRQGGDPAAEPEPGAAPAGVGAPTSRGDEPQDGDEEPQDSVPAQITVPAPTTP
;
A
#
# COMPACT_ATOMS: atom_id res chain seq x y z
N MET A 1 2.99 -19.10 11.05
CA MET A 1 3.46 -18.16 10.00
C MET A 1 3.62 -16.73 10.52
N ALA A 2 2.61 -16.12 11.13
CA ALA A 2 2.69 -14.72 11.58
C ALA A 2 3.82 -14.45 12.58
N TRP A 3 4.15 -15.37 13.47
CA TRP A 3 5.30 -15.26 14.38
C TRP A 3 6.64 -15.19 13.65
N VAL A 4 6.81 -15.94 12.56
CA VAL A 4 8.03 -15.88 11.76
C VAL A 4 8.19 -14.49 11.13
N VAL A 5 7.13 -13.96 10.53
CA VAL A 5 7.13 -12.60 9.96
C VAL A 5 7.44 -11.56 11.03
N ALA A 6 6.82 -11.68 12.21
CA ALA A 6 7.06 -10.74 13.32
C ALA A 6 8.52 -10.74 13.77
N VAL A 7 9.12 -11.92 13.95
CA VAL A 7 10.53 -12.05 14.36
C VAL A 7 11.47 -11.52 13.28
N VAL A 8 11.22 -11.83 12.01
CA VAL A 8 12.04 -11.35 10.90
C VAL A 8 11.99 -9.82 10.79
N LEU A 9 10.80 -9.23 10.80
CA LEU A 9 10.64 -7.77 10.74
C LEU A 9 11.25 -7.07 11.97
N LEU A 10 11.16 -7.67 13.14
CA LEU A 10 11.80 -7.12 14.35
C LEU A 10 13.34 -7.18 14.25
N ALA A 11 13.87 -8.30 13.76
CA ALA A 11 15.31 -8.44 13.53
C ALA A 11 15.82 -7.42 12.51
N GLU A 12 15.07 -7.18 11.43
CA GLU A 12 15.37 -6.13 10.44
C GLU A 12 15.31 -4.74 11.06
N ALA A 13 14.29 -4.44 11.86
CA ALA A 13 14.16 -3.16 12.55
C ALA A 13 15.41 -2.84 13.38
N VAL A 14 15.86 -3.81 14.17
CA VAL A 14 17.06 -3.68 15.01
C VAL A 14 18.31 -3.56 14.15
N PHE A 15 18.43 -4.38 13.11
CA PHE A 15 19.58 -4.37 12.22
C PHE A 15 19.72 -3.05 11.46
N ILE A 16 18.61 -2.52 10.91
CA ILE A 16 18.61 -1.24 10.19
C ILE A 16 18.98 -0.09 11.13
N ALA A 17 18.39 -0.05 12.32
CA ALA A 17 18.72 0.97 13.31
C ALA A 17 20.18 0.91 13.73
N ALA A 18 20.70 -0.28 14.06
CA ALA A 18 22.08 -0.49 14.47
C ALA A 18 23.08 -0.17 13.35
N LEU A 19 22.79 -0.62 12.12
CA LEU A 19 23.64 -0.36 10.95
C LEU A 19 23.77 1.14 10.66
N ASN A 20 22.64 1.84 10.60
CA ASN A 20 22.64 3.29 10.34
C ASN A 20 23.27 4.08 11.48
N TRP A 21 23.07 3.65 12.72
CA TRP A 21 23.74 4.24 13.86
C TRP A 21 25.25 4.08 13.76
N PHE A 22 25.73 2.86 13.43
CA PHE A 22 27.13 2.57 13.23
C PHE A 22 27.73 3.38 12.07
N LEU A 23 27.04 3.43 10.94
CA LEU A 23 27.49 4.24 9.78
C LEU A 23 27.59 5.72 10.14
N GLY A 24 26.61 6.27 10.85
CA GLY A 24 26.65 7.63 11.34
C GLY A 24 27.83 7.89 12.29
N MET A 25 28.18 6.91 13.13
CA MET A 25 29.36 7.01 14.02
C MET A 25 30.69 6.96 13.23
N VAL A 26 30.75 6.12 12.20
CA VAL A 26 31.94 6.02 11.33
C VAL A 26 32.17 7.32 10.58
N VAL A 27 31.13 7.89 9.98
CA VAL A 27 31.22 9.19 9.26
C VAL A 27 31.68 10.31 10.19
N ASP A 28 31.09 10.38 11.38
CA ASP A 28 31.43 11.35 12.43
C ASP A 28 32.93 11.27 12.84
N ARG A 29 33.45 10.04 13.00
CA ARG A 29 34.85 9.82 13.40
C ARG A 29 35.86 10.04 12.27
N GLN A 30 35.46 9.78 11.04
CA GLN A 30 36.36 9.91 9.89
C GLN A 30 36.44 11.34 9.35
N GLY A 31 35.47 12.19 9.67
CA GLY A 31 35.38 13.56 9.16
C GLY A 31 35.35 13.63 7.61
N MET A 32 34.95 12.52 6.96
CA MET A 32 34.93 12.43 5.51
C MET A 32 33.60 12.95 4.96
N SER A 33 33.69 13.94 4.08
CA SER A 33 32.55 14.44 3.31
C SER A 33 32.36 13.59 2.06
N LEU A 34 31.16 13.00 1.88
CA LEU A 34 30.75 12.43 0.59
C LEU A 34 30.00 13.49 -0.21
N ALA A 35 30.38 13.69 -1.46
CA ALA A 35 29.74 14.62 -2.39
C ALA A 35 29.68 16.09 -1.88
N GLY A 36 30.62 16.51 -1.04
CA GLY A 36 30.67 17.89 -0.53
C GLY A 36 29.68 18.21 0.60
N LEU A 37 29.00 17.20 1.12
CA LEU A 37 28.10 17.37 2.28
C LEU A 37 28.91 17.46 3.58
N ASP A 38 28.44 18.29 4.51
CA ASP A 38 29.03 18.40 5.85
C ASP A 38 28.96 17.03 6.56
N PRO A 39 30.08 16.52 7.12
CA PRO A 39 30.12 15.22 7.80
C PRO A 39 29.13 15.11 8.97
N ASP A 40 28.96 16.18 9.74
CA ASP A 40 28.05 16.20 10.89
C ASP A 40 26.58 16.06 10.44
N VAL A 41 26.21 16.73 9.35
CA VAL A 41 24.87 16.61 8.76
C VAL A 41 24.65 15.20 8.25
N MET A 42 25.63 14.62 7.58
CA MET A 42 25.55 13.26 7.06
C MET A 42 25.43 12.22 8.18
N ALA A 43 26.24 12.36 9.24
CA ALA A 43 26.19 11.48 10.41
C ALA A 43 24.84 11.55 11.12
N ARG A 44 24.30 12.75 11.35
CA ARG A 44 22.99 12.96 11.97
C ARG A 44 21.87 12.38 11.12
N THR A 45 21.86 12.65 9.82
CA THR A 45 20.85 12.15 8.89
C THR A 45 20.84 10.63 8.86
N SER A 46 21.99 9.98 8.84
CA SER A 46 22.09 8.52 8.90
C SER A 46 21.49 7.97 10.19
N LYS A 47 21.85 8.54 11.36
CA LYS A 47 21.29 8.12 12.66
C LYS A 47 19.77 8.31 12.72
N ILE A 48 19.27 9.46 12.25
CA ILE A 48 17.81 9.74 12.20
C ILE A 48 17.10 8.77 11.28
N ALA A 49 17.64 8.53 10.08
CA ALA A 49 17.09 7.56 9.13
C ALA A 49 17.01 6.16 9.75
N GLY A 50 18.06 5.73 10.44
CA GLY A 50 18.08 4.45 11.15
C GLY A 50 16.97 4.33 12.18
N VAL A 51 16.73 5.37 12.99
CA VAL A 51 15.65 5.39 13.98
C VAL A 51 14.28 5.37 13.31
N VAL A 52 14.07 6.19 12.27
CA VAL A 52 12.77 6.29 11.58
C VAL A 52 12.42 4.97 10.91
N PHE A 53 13.34 4.39 10.12
CA PHE A 53 13.11 3.11 9.45
C PHE A 53 13.04 1.94 10.44
N GLY A 54 13.89 1.93 11.47
CA GLY A 54 13.83 0.93 12.51
C GLY A 54 12.50 0.95 13.25
N LEU A 55 11.98 2.13 13.60
CA LEU A 55 10.67 2.27 14.24
C LEU A 55 9.54 1.84 13.29
N TYR A 56 9.61 2.19 12.01
CA TYR A 56 8.65 1.76 11.01
C TYR A 56 8.55 0.23 10.94
N PHE A 57 9.67 -0.48 10.81
CA PHE A 57 9.67 -1.94 10.78
C PHE A 57 9.28 -2.56 12.12
N ALA A 58 9.62 -1.94 13.26
CA ALA A 58 9.17 -2.37 14.58
C ALA A 58 7.65 -2.30 14.71
N VAL A 59 7.00 -1.25 14.19
CA VAL A 59 5.54 -1.13 14.14
C VAL A 59 4.94 -2.20 13.22
N CYS A 60 5.54 -2.48 12.06
CA CYS A 60 5.11 -3.57 11.19
C CYS A 60 5.25 -4.94 11.88
N ALA A 61 6.34 -5.16 12.63
CA ALA A 61 6.53 -6.36 13.44
C ALA A 61 5.46 -6.48 14.53
N LEU A 62 5.13 -5.38 15.22
CA LEU A 62 4.05 -5.35 16.22
C LEU A 62 2.71 -5.73 15.60
N VAL A 63 2.38 -5.23 14.40
CA VAL A 63 1.17 -5.63 13.67
C VAL A 63 1.18 -7.13 13.40
N ALA A 64 2.31 -7.69 12.95
CA ALA A 64 2.45 -9.13 12.73
C ALA A 64 2.29 -9.95 14.02
N VAL A 65 2.82 -9.46 15.16
CA VAL A 65 2.58 -10.06 16.49
C VAL A 65 1.09 -10.02 16.85
N LEU A 66 0.42 -8.89 16.64
CA LEU A 66 -1.01 -8.77 16.93
C LEU A 66 -1.86 -9.74 16.10
N VAL A 67 -1.51 -9.91 14.81
CA VAL A 67 -2.12 -10.92 13.94
C VAL A 67 -1.87 -12.34 14.49
N ALA A 68 -0.63 -12.61 14.93
CA ALA A 68 -0.26 -13.92 15.47
C ALA A 68 -0.97 -14.27 16.80
N VAL A 69 -1.19 -13.26 17.66
CA VAL A 69 -1.83 -13.44 18.98
C VAL A 69 -3.34 -13.49 18.87
N ARG A 70 -3.92 -12.63 18.03
CA ARG A 70 -5.37 -12.51 17.88
C ARG A 70 -5.97 -13.49 16.89
N ASP A 71 -5.14 -14.14 16.10
CA ASP A 71 -5.50 -15.05 15.00
C ASP A 71 -6.56 -14.48 14.05
N ARG A 72 -6.46 -13.18 13.81
CA ARG A 72 -7.37 -12.41 12.94
C ARG A 72 -6.60 -11.66 11.87
N ALA A 73 -7.24 -11.49 10.71
CA ALA A 73 -6.70 -10.70 9.62
C ALA A 73 -6.35 -9.26 10.07
N PRO A 74 -5.22 -8.72 9.64
CA PRO A 74 -4.90 -7.31 9.89
C PRO A 74 -5.94 -6.44 9.19
N ALA A 75 -6.60 -5.56 9.93
CA ALA A 75 -7.60 -4.64 9.40
C ALA A 75 -7.07 -3.21 9.39
N GLY A 76 -7.64 -2.37 8.52
CA GLY A 76 -7.34 -0.94 8.46
C GLY A 76 -5.85 -0.63 8.32
N LEU A 77 -5.31 0.18 9.23
CA LEU A 77 -3.92 0.63 9.22
C LEU A 77 -2.90 -0.51 9.26
N GLY A 78 -3.20 -1.59 9.98
CA GLY A 78 -2.28 -2.74 10.05
C GLY A 78 -2.07 -3.40 8.69
N ARG A 79 -3.12 -3.52 7.90
CA ARG A 79 -3.04 -4.04 6.53
C ARG A 79 -2.23 -3.12 5.63
N VAL A 80 -2.49 -1.80 5.70
CA VAL A 80 -1.74 -0.80 4.92
C VAL A 80 -0.25 -0.84 5.27
N LEU A 81 0.10 -0.93 6.56
CA LEU A 81 1.50 -1.04 7.00
C LEU A 81 2.19 -2.29 6.47
N LEU A 82 1.55 -3.45 6.50
CA LEU A 82 2.14 -4.68 5.95
C LEU A 82 2.26 -4.64 4.43
N ILE A 83 1.28 -4.06 3.72
CA ILE A 83 1.37 -3.86 2.28
C ILE A 83 2.51 -2.89 1.94
N SER A 84 2.64 -1.78 2.66
CA SER A 84 3.74 -0.83 2.45
C SER A 84 5.11 -1.48 2.74
N ALA A 85 5.21 -2.32 3.78
CA ALA A 85 6.42 -3.09 4.05
C ALA A 85 6.76 -4.04 2.90
N ALA A 86 5.77 -4.73 2.32
CA ALA A 86 5.99 -5.57 1.15
C ALA A 86 6.50 -4.77 -0.06
N VAL A 87 5.91 -3.59 -0.32
CA VAL A 87 6.38 -2.70 -1.40
C VAL A 87 7.81 -2.24 -1.15
N VAL A 88 8.14 -1.83 0.08
CA VAL A 88 9.51 -1.42 0.46
C VAL A 88 10.49 -2.56 0.22
N HIS A 89 10.17 -3.79 0.61
CA HIS A 89 11.04 -4.95 0.36
C HIS A 89 11.22 -5.24 -1.13
N GLY A 90 10.15 -5.11 -1.92
CA GLY A 90 10.25 -5.24 -3.38
C GLY A 90 11.20 -4.22 -4.01
N LEU A 91 11.08 -2.96 -3.61
CA LEU A 91 11.94 -1.87 -4.08
C LEU A 91 13.39 -2.06 -3.63
N LEU A 92 13.62 -2.33 -2.34
CA LEU A 92 14.95 -2.56 -1.80
C LEU A 92 15.60 -3.79 -2.44
N GLY A 93 14.82 -4.86 -2.68
CA GLY A 93 15.30 -6.03 -3.39
C GLY A 93 15.77 -5.69 -4.81
N ALA A 94 14.95 -4.93 -5.56
CA ALA A 94 15.33 -4.49 -6.89
C ALA A 94 16.64 -3.67 -6.90
N PHE A 95 16.78 -2.76 -5.95
CA PHE A 95 18.01 -1.96 -5.80
C PHE A 95 19.20 -2.79 -5.33
N ALA A 96 18.98 -3.80 -4.48
CA ALA A 96 20.07 -4.61 -3.93
C ALA A 96 20.75 -5.51 -4.97
N TRP A 97 20.07 -5.85 -6.06
CA TRP A 97 20.56 -6.76 -7.10
C TRP A 97 21.94 -6.34 -7.65
N GLY A 98 22.13 -5.05 -7.96
CA GLY A 98 23.39 -4.53 -8.51
C GLY A 98 24.49 -4.36 -7.46
N PRO A 99 24.34 -3.40 -6.51
CA PRO A 99 25.45 -3.00 -5.64
C PRO A 99 25.76 -3.97 -4.49
N VAL A 100 24.76 -4.72 -4.00
CA VAL A 100 24.91 -5.61 -2.84
C VAL A 100 25.02 -7.08 -3.25
N GLY A 101 24.39 -7.43 -4.36
CA GLY A 101 24.44 -8.75 -4.97
C GLY A 101 23.21 -9.61 -4.70
N TRP A 102 23.17 -10.74 -5.38
CA TRP A 102 22.03 -11.66 -5.46
C TRP A 102 21.55 -12.20 -4.09
N ARG A 103 22.45 -12.33 -3.11
CA ARG A 103 22.08 -12.82 -1.76
C ARG A 103 21.17 -11.85 -1.03
N ALA A 104 21.46 -10.55 -1.10
CA ALA A 104 20.62 -9.52 -0.52
C ALA A 104 19.25 -9.45 -1.22
N PHE A 105 19.25 -9.55 -2.54
CA PHE A 105 18.02 -9.65 -3.33
C PHE A 105 17.16 -10.85 -2.87
N LEU A 106 17.75 -12.05 -2.79
CA LEU A 106 17.00 -13.24 -2.35
C LEU A 106 16.44 -13.07 -0.94
N PHE A 107 17.21 -12.52 -0.01
CA PHE A 107 16.73 -12.26 1.34
C PHE A 107 15.49 -11.34 1.31
N MET A 108 15.55 -10.21 0.58
CA MET A 108 14.43 -9.28 0.44
C MET A 108 13.20 -9.96 -0.21
N MET A 109 13.42 -10.82 -1.20
CA MET A 109 12.33 -11.57 -1.83
C MET A 109 11.69 -12.61 -0.90
N VAL A 110 12.47 -13.25 -0.05
CA VAL A 110 11.94 -14.17 0.97
C VAL A 110 11.07 -13.42 1.98
N VAL A 111 11.54 -12.28 2.47
CA VAL A 111 10.76 -11.46 3.42
C VAL A 111 9.48 -10.94 2.77
N LEU A 112 9.58 -10.43 1.53
CA LEU A 112 8.41 -10.05 0.73
C LEU A 112 7.40 -11.20 0.63
N ALA A 113 7.86 -12.39 0.25
CA ALA A 113 7.02 -13.57 0.11
C ALA A 113 6.34 -13.95 1.44
N LEU A 114 7.05 -13.85 2.56
CA LEU A 114 6.51 -14.11 3.89
C LEU A 114 5.42 -13.10 4.27
N ILE A 115 5.60 -11.82 3.98
CA ILE A 115 4.60 -10.77 4.25
C ILE A 115 3.36 -10.98 3.38
N VAL A 116 3.55 -11.25 2.08
CA VAL A 116 2.45 -11.52 1.14
C VAL A 116 1.70 -12.78 1.55
N LEU A 117 2.42 -13.85 1.92
CA LEU A 117 1.81 -15.09 2.39
C LEU A 117 1.00 -14.86 3.67
N LEU A 118 1.50 -14.03 4.60
CA LEU A 118 0.76 -13.64 5.79
C LEU A 118 -0.57 -12.96 5.40
N LEU A 119 -0.51 -11.95 4.53
CA LEU A 119 -1.69 -11.20 4.09
C LEU A 119 -2.72 -12.11 3.41
N VAL A 120 -2.28 -12.95 2.46
CA VAL A 120 -3.18 -13.86 1.71
C VAL A 120 -3.79 -14.93 2.62
N THR A 121 -3.01 -15.49 3.55
CA THR A 121 -3.50 -16.52 4.46
C THR A 121 -4.61 -16.02 5.36
N TYR A 122 -4.42 -14.84 5.93
CA TYR A 122 -5.41 -14.26 6.84
C TYR A 122 -6.59 -13.60 6.14
N ASP A 123 -6.44 -13.09 4.90
CA ASP A 123 -7.56 -12.60 4.09
C ASP A 123 -8.53 -13.74 3.73
N ARG A 124 -8.03 -14.94 3.45
CA ARG A 124 -8.88 -16.11 3.17
C ARG A 124 -9.70 -16.54 4.38
N VAL A 125 -9.12 -16.50 5.57
CA VAL A 125 -9.83 -16.84 6.81
C VAL A 125 -10.92 -15.82 7.12
N GLY A 126 -10.66 -14.51 6.96
CA GLY A 126 -11.63 -13.45 7.18
C GLY A 126 -12.77 -13.39 6.13
N GLY A 127 -12.54 -13.89 4.92
CA GLY A 127 -13.54 -13.94 3.85
C GLY A 127 -14.57 -15.08 3.99
N VAL A 128 -14.27 -16.09 4.78
CA VAL A 128 -15.20 -17.24 5.00
C VAL A 128 -16.25 -16.91 6.08
N ASP A 129 -15.93 -16.02 7.03
CA ASP A 129 -16.85 -15.56 8.07
C ASP A 129 -17.76 -14.41 7.64
N GLY A 130 -17.49 -13.76 6.53
CA GLY A 130 -18.34 -12.77 5.88
C GLY A 130 -19.41 -13.46 5.03
N GLY A 131 -20.34 -14.15 5.68
CA GLY A 131 -21.43 -14.85 5.03
C GLY A 131 -22.09 -14.00 3.95
N VAL A 132 -22.19 -14.56 2.75
CA VAL A 132 -22.99 -14.08 1.64
C VAL A 132 -24.37 -13.65 2.18
N PRO A 133 -24.78 -12.36 2.07
CA PRO A 133 -26.18 -12.00 2.31
C PRO A 133 -26.99 -12.74 1.25
N GLY A 134 -27.87 -13.58 1.72
CA GLY A 134 -28.75 -14.48 1.01
C GLY A 134 -29.09 -14.12 -0.43
N ARG A 135 -28.49 -14.86 -1.33
CA ARG A 135 -29.11 -15.08 -2.64
C ARG A 135 -30.31 -15.96 -2.35
N GLY A 136 -31.49 -15.34 -2.21
CA GLY A 136 -32.76 -16.01 -2.05
C GLY A 136 -32.89 -17.07 -3.13
N VAL A 137 -32.79 -18.31 -2.73
CA VAL A 137 -33.23 -19.45 -3.53
C VAL A 137 -34.73 -19.27 -3.71
N PRO A 138 -35.27 -19.22 -4.93
CA PRO A 138 -36.71 -19.30 -5.10
C PRO A 138 -37.14 -20.67 -4.60
N ARG A 139 -37.87 -20.70 -3.47
CA ARG A 139 -38.61 -21.90 -3.07
C ARG A 139 -39.66 -22.18 -4.14
N GLN A 140 -39.31 -23.08 -5.02
CA GLN A 140 -40.26 -23.78 -5.84
C GLN A 140 -40.89 -24.87 -4.97
N GLY A 141 -42.02 -24.58 -4.42
CA GLY A 141 -42.85 -25.50 -3.70
C GLY A 141 -44.27 -25.18 -4.12
N GLY A 142 -44.78 -25.95 -5.03
CA GLY A 142 -46.15 -25.89 -5.48
C GLY A 142 -47.09 -26.38 -4.41
N ASP A 143 -48.25 -25.79 -4.38
CA ASP A 143 -49.50 -26.47 -4.04
C ASP A 143 -50.62 -25.89 -4.88
N PRO A 144 -51.44 -26.73 -5.51
CA PRO A 144 -52.50 -26.30 -6.40
C PRO A 144 -53.82 -26.23 -5.63
N ALA A 145 -54.69 -25.36 -6.08
CA ALA A 145 -56.11 -25.31 -5.84
C ALA A 145 -56.63 -24.19 -4.89
N ALA A 146 -57.10 -23.16 -5.55
CA ALA A 146 -58.45 -22.62 -5.32
C ALA A 146 -58.78 -21.60 -6.42
N GLU A 147 -59.85 -21.87 -7.10
CA GLU A 147 -60.48 -21.20 -8.24
C GLU A 147 -61.19 -19.88 -7.83
N PRO A 148 -61.78 -19.15 -8.79
CA PRO A 148 -61.72 -17.68 -8.79
C PRO A 148 -63.07 -17.03 -8.42
N GLU A 149 -63.00 -15.80 -8.02
CA GLU A 149 -64.18 -14.93 -8.11
C GLU A 149 -63.83 -13.55 -8.66
N PRO A 150 -64.69 -12.96 -9.50
CA PRO A 150 -64.42 -11.76 -10.27
C PRO A 150 -65.03 -10.51 -9.65
N GLY A 151 -64.39 -9.39 -9.76
CA GLY A 151 -65.07 -8.15 -9.43
C GLY A 151 -64.24 -6.87 -9.53
N ALA A 152 -64.54 -6.13 -10.59
CA ALA A 152 -64.50 -4.69 -10.66
C ALA A 152 -63.17 -3.97 -10.92
N ALA A 153 -62.97 -3.60 -12.17
CA ALA A 153 -62.34 -2.34 -12.60
C ALA A 153 -63.37 -1.18 -12.42
N PRO A 154 -63.10 0.11 -12.66
CA PRO A 154 -61.96 0.73 -13.29
C PRO A 154 -61.53 2.13 -12.76
N ALA A 155 -60.60 2.73 -13.41
CA ALA A 155 -60.41 4.16 -13.72
C ALA A 155 -59.41 4.99 -12.93
N GLY A 156 -58.57 5.67 -13.71
CA GLY A 156 -57.84 6.85 -13.34
C GLY A 156 -56.43 6.89 -13.92
N VAL A 157 -56.29 7.03 -15.18
CA VAL A 157 -55.94 8.17 -16.05
C VAL A 157 -54.97 9.14 -15.41
N GLY A 158 -53.78 9.27 -16.02
CA GLY A 158 -52.83 10.32 -15.71
C GLY A 158 -51.42 10.08 -16.27
N ALA A 159 -51.28 10.15 -17.56
CA ALA A 159 -50.04 10.55 -18.22
C ALA A 159 -50.20 12.00 -18.69
N PRO A 160 -49.26 12.68 -19.30
CA PRO A 160 -47.79 12.69 -19.30
C PRO A 160 -47.24 14.14 -19.20
N THR A 161 -45.96 14.31 -19.07
CA THR A 161 -45.17 15.44 -19.63
C THR A 161 -43.69 15.13 -19.43
N SER A 162 -42.94 14.79 -20.39
CA SER A 162 -42.35 15.44 -21.59
C SER A 162 -41.59 16.72 -21.29
N ARG A 163 -40.39 16.73 -21.84
CA ARG A 163 -39.58 17.85 -22.27
C ARG A 163 -38.50 18.27 -21.28
N GLY A 164 -37.29 18.50 -21.65
CA GLY A 164 -36.68 18.78 -22.97
C GLY A 164 -35.26 19.05 -22.72
N ASP A 165 -34.50 18.70 -23.71
CA ASP A 165 -33.61 19.58 -24.45
C ASP A 165 -32.52 20.27 -23.61
N GLU A 166 -31.32 20.36 -23.94
CA GLU A 166 -30.51 20.30 -25.15
C GLU A 166 -29.01 20.33 -24.73
N PRO A 167 -28.06 19.94 -25.58
CA PRO A 167 -26.65 19.96 -25.24
C PRO A 167 -26.06 21.36 -25.48
N GLN A 168 -25.19 21.80 -24.63
CA GLN A 168 -24.39 23.00 -24.83
C GLN A 168 -22.94 22.62 -25.09
N ASP A 169 -22.58 22.66 -26.36
CA ASP A 169 -21.22 22.71 -26.85
C ASP A 169 -20.49 23.92 -26.25
N GLY A 170 -19.34 23.68 -25.74
CA GLY A 170 -18.41 24.72 -25.29
C GLY A 170 -17.00 24.26 -25.60
N ASP A 171 -16.57 24.55 -26.81
CA ASP A 171 -15.19 24.48 -27.25
C ASP A 171 -14.35 25.44 -26.41
N GLU A 172 -13.42 24.95 -25.61
CA GLU A 172 -12.27 25.73 -25.15
C GLU A 172 -10.98 24.97 -25.47
N GLU A 173 -10.28 25.53 -26.45
CA GLU A 173 -8.93 25.15 -26.87
C GLU A 173 -7.93 25.18 -25.71
N PRO A 174 -7.01 24.22 -25.61
CA PRO A 174 -5.88 24.33 -24.72
C PRO A 174 -4.83 25.27 -25.33
N GLN A 175 -4.58 26.37 -24.67
CA GLN A 175 -3.45 27.26 -24.94
C GLN A 175 -2.13 26.55 -24.70
N ASP A 176 -1.39 26.35 -25.77
CA ASP A 176 0.03 26.02 -25.79
C ASP A 176 0.85 27.08 -25.03
N SER A 177 1.26 26.74 -23.81
CA SER A 177 2.31 27.49 -23.12
C SER A 177 3.67 26.87 -23.44
N VAL A 178 4.36 27.52 -24.35
CA VAL A 178 5.76 27.24 -24.71
C VAL A 178 6.65 27.47 -23.48
N PRO A 179 7.48 26.50 -23.04
CA PRO A 179 8.44 26.75 -21.97
C PRO A 179 9.58 27.64 -22.45
N ALA A 180 9.87 28.67 -21.67
CA ALA A 180 10.95 29.60 -21.89
C ALA A 180 12.31 28.88 -21.96
N GLN A 181 13.04 29.10 -23.03
CA GLN A 181 14.42 28.65 -23.22
C GLN A 181 15.33 29.33 -22.18
N ILE A 182 15.95 28.54 -21.34
CA ILE A 182 17.00 28.98 -20.44
C ILE A 182 18.26 29.19 -21.28
N THR A 183 18.61 30.45 -21.52
CA THR A 183 19.86 30.85 -22.16
C THR A 183 21.00 30.66 -21.16
N VAL A 184 21.86 29.67 -21.41
CA VAL A 184 23.09 29.44 -20.66
C VAL A 184 24.12 30.49 -21.11
N PRO A 185 24.72 31.30 -20.22
CA PRO A 185 25.79 32.22 -20.58
C PRO A 185 27.09 31.45 -20.83
N ALA A 186 27.77 31.81 -21.93
CA ALA A 186 29.05 31.22 -22.31
C ALA A 186 30.17 31.56 -21.30
N PRO A 187 31.12 30.65 -21.04
CA PRO A 187 32.26 30.92 -20.18
C PRO A 187 33.22 31.89 -20.86
N THR A 188 33.48 33.00 -20.19
CA THR A 188 34.60 33.91 -20.55
C THR A 188 35.88 33.36 -20.03
N THR A 189 36.77 32.97 -20.95
CA THR A 189 38.19 32.65 -20.69
C THR A 189 39.01 33.96 -20.68
N PRO A 190 39.95 34.11 -19.71
CA PRO A 190 40.98 35.16 -19.76
C PRO A 190 42.12 34.84 -20.68
#